data_d86595eca18e344b7cbcdeefad5665d1
#
_entry.id   d86595eca18e344b7cbcdeefad5665d1
#
_cell.length_a   1.000
_cell.length_b   1.000
_cell.length_c   1.000
_cell.angle_alpha   90.00
_cell.angle_beta   90.00
_cell.angle_gamma   90.00
#
_symmetry.space_group_name_H-M   'P 1'
#
loop_
_entity.id
_entity.type
_entity.pdbx_description
1 polymer ?
#
loop_
_entity_poly.entity_id
_entity_poly.type
_entity_poly.pdbx_seq_one_letter_code
_entity_poly.pdbx_strand_id
1 'polypeptide(L)'
;MSFDDLIGAEGLSPEDEMRLRRVHDLLVQAGPPPDLPPALERPSTPGVDEEPPEVPILFRRRRGLVAALALAAALAALAGGYAFGHSKAKRAAFVTQRAVPMHGAPNTLGLIRLGARDEAGNWPMLVEITGLPQQPNRAAYYELWLTRNDKPVAPCGSFRVHEKTTRVRFTVPYPLKGYDGWVVTYQPAHVHTPGRVVLTTT
;
A
#
# COMPACT_ATOMS: atom_id res chain seq x y z
N MET A 1 32.19 16.88 -6.47
CA MET A 1 31.12 16.77 -7.47
C MET A 1 30.26 18.00 -7.30
N SER A 2 30.17 18.86 -8.30
CA SER A 2 29.42 20.10 -8.24
C SER A 2 27.92 19.82 -8.46
N PHE A 3 27.04 20.66 -7.92
CA PHE A 3 25.59 20.58 -8.17
C PHE A 3 25.28 20.61 -9.67
N ASP A 4 26.01 21.43 -10.41
CA ASP A 4 25.83 21.58 -11.87
C ASP A 4 26.25 20.33 -12.67
N ASP A 5 27.11 19.47 -12.10
CA ASP A 5 27.52 18.19 -12.68
C ASP A 5 26.44 17.09 -12.53
N LEU A 6 25.52 17.27 -11.58
CA LEU A 6 24.48 16.28 -11.22
C LEU A 6 23.17 16.51 -11.96
N ILE A 7 22.89 17.74 -12.34
CA ILE A 7 21.63 18.13 -12.96
C ILE A 7 21.94 18.64 -14.36
N GLY A 8 21.59 17.85 -15.38
CA GLY A 8 21.55 18.38 -16.74
C GLY A 8 20.60 19.56 -16.78
N ALA A 9 21.14 20.76 -16.97
CA ALA A 9 20.44 22.05 -16.80
C ALA A 9 19.34 22.34 -17.86
N GLU A 10 18.88 21.34 -18.59
CA GLU A 10 17.86 21.54 -19.62
C GLU A 10 16.47 21.25 -19.06
N GLY A 11 15.70 22.31 -18.79
CA GLY A 11 14.26 22.24 -18.58
C GLY A 11 13.74 22.45 -17.16
N LEU A 12 14.56 22.81 -16.17
CA LEU A 12 14.13 23.12 -14.83
C LEU A 12 13.63 24.59 -14.72
N SER A 13 12.56 24.78 -13.95
CA SER A 13 12.16 26.14 -13.58
C SER A 13 13.16 26.76 -12.61
N PRO A 14 13.33 28.11 -12.57
CA PRO A 14 14.20 28.76 -11.60
C PRO A 14 13.86 28.45 -10.13
N GLU A 15 12.59 28.19 -9.84
CA GLU A 15 12.10 27.81 -8.52
C GLU A 15 12.52 26.39 -8.14
N ASP A 16 12.44 25.46 -9.06
CA ASP A 16 12.87 24.07 -8.87
C ASP A 16 14.39 23.99 -8.71
N GLU A 17 15.14 24.76 -9.49
CA GLU A 17 16.59 24.85 -9.37
C GLU A 17 17.02 25.34 -7.97
N MET A 18 16.40 26.40 -7.45
CA MET A 18 16.68 26.90 -6.10
C MET A 18 16.34 25.85 -5.02
N ARG A 19 15.26 25.12 -5.21
CA ARG A 19 14.83 24.05 -4.29
C ARG A 19 15.82 22.88 -4.28
N LEU A 20 16.25 22.45 -5.43
CA LEU A 20 17.21 21.36 -5.58
C LEU A 20 18.59 21.75 -5.06
N ARG A 21 19.03 22.98 -5.31
CA ARG A 21 20.28 23.51 -4.78
C ARG A 21 20.30 23.53 -3.26
N ARG A 22 19.19 23.92 -2.62
CA ARG A 22 19.04 23.86 -1.15
C ARG A 22 19.13 22.42 -0.61
N VAL A 23 18.54 21.45 -1.30
CA VAL A 23 18.62 20.02 -0.91
C VAL A 23 20.06 19.53 -1.04
N HIS A 24 20.75 19.87 -2.14
CA HIS A 24 22.14 19.51 -2.35
C HIS A 24 23.03 20.07 -1.23
N ASP A 25 22.87 21.35 -0.86
CA ASP A 25 23.63 21.99 0.22
C ASP A 25 23.42 21.29 1.56
N LEU A 26 22.18 20.88 1.86
CA LEU A 26 21.89 20.10 3.07
C LEU A 26 22.56 18.73 3.07
N LEU A 27 22.61 18.04 1.91
CA LEU A 27 23.29 16.75 1.78
C LEU A 27 24.82 16.90 1.92
N VAL A 28 25.40 17.95 1.34
CA VAL A 28 26.82 18.27 1.51
C VAL A 28 27.14 18.59 2.97
N GLN A 29 26.26 19.33 3.66
CA GLN A 29 26.41 19.65 5.08
C GLN A 29 26.30 18.41 5.98
N ALA A 30 25.47 17.43 5.61
CA ALA A 30 25.34 16.16 6.33
C ALA A 30 26.61 15.30 6.29
N GLY A 31 27.49 15.55 5.32
CA GLY A 31 28.74 14.82 5.15
C GLY A 31 28.58 13.43 4.56
N PRO A 32 29.69 12.73 4.32
CA PRO A 32 29.65 11.36 3.85
C PRO A 32 29.02 10.44 4.90
N PRO A 33 28.33 9.37 4.48
CA PRO A 33 27.82 8.39 5.41
C PRO A 33 28.96 7.79 6.25
N PRO A 34 28.68 7.40 7.50
CA PRO A 34 29.70 6.78 8.35
C PRO A 34 30.22 5.49 7.68
N ASP A 35 31.51 5.24 7.88
CA ASP A 35 32.15 4.02 7.37
C ASP A 35 31.39 2.78 7.84
N LEU A 36 31.18 1.85 6.90
CA LEU A 36 30.55 0.58 7.25
C LEU A 36 31.42 -0.20 8.26
N PRO A 37 30.84 -0.81 9.30
CA PRO A 37 31.59 -1.71 10.16
C PRO A 37 32.29 -2.79 9.33
N PRO A 38 33.54 -3.17 9.65
CA PRO A 38 34.32 -4.13 8.87
C PRO A 38 33.62 -5.50 8.66
N ALA A 39 32.66 -5.83 9.54
CA ALA A 39 31.81 -7.02 9.41
C ALA A 39 30.83 -6.95 8.22
N LEU A 40 30.50 -5.76 7.74
CA LEU A 40 29.58 -5.55 6.60
C LEU A 40 30.34 -5.29 5.27
N GLU A 41 31.63 -4.98 5.35
CA GLU A 41 32.47 -4.77 4.15
C GLU A 41 32.86 -6.09 3.46
N ARG A 42 32.82 -7.20 4.19
CA ARG A 42 33.11 -8.51 3.64
C ARG A 42 31.81 -9.33 3.65
N PRO A 43 31.30 -9.72 2.49
CA PRO A 43 30.27 -10.74 2.46
C PRO A 43 30.85 -11.97 3.19
N SER A 44 30.13 -12.48 4.18
CA SER A 44 30.48 -13.74 4.86
C SER A 44 30.47 -14.83 3.79
N THR A 45 31.62 -15.05 3.17
CA THR A 45 31.85 -16.26 2.38
C THR A 45 31.70 -17.40 3.37
N PRO A 46 30.74 -18.33 3.19
CA PRO A 46 30.72 -19.54 4.00
C PRO A 46 32.07 -20.18 3.83
N GLY A 47 32.82 -20.30 4.94
CA GLY A 47 34.18 -20.83 4.92
C GLY A 47 34.22 -22.20 4.24
N VAL A 48 34.82 -22.20 3.07
CA VAL A 48 35.27 -23.42 2.41
C VAL A 48 36.67 -23.64 2.92
N ASP A 49 36.83 -24.12 4.14
CA ASP A 49 38.07 -24.73 4.64
C ASP A 49 37.93 -25.02 6.14
N GLU A 50 36.91 -25.81 6.49
CA GLU A 50 36.96 -26.56 7.69
C GLU A 50 36.69 -28.02 7.30
N GLU A 51 37.83 -28.76 7.10
CA GLU A 51 37.82 -30.20 6.90
C GLU A 51 37.02 -30.84 8.05
N PRO A 52 35.86 -31.48 7.76
CA PRO A 52 35.00 -31.96 8.81
C PRO A 52 35.71 -33.07 9.54
N PRO A 53 35.78 -33.05 10.88
CA PRO A 53 36.35 -34.15 11.68
C PRO A 53 35.65 -35.45 11.27
N GLU A 54 36.45 -36.48 10.98
CA GLU A 54 35.97 -37.84 10.67
C GLU A 54 35.15 -38.39 11.86
N VAL A 55 33.82 -38.23 11.77
CA VAL A 55 32.87 -38.73 12.77
C VAL A 55 32.47 -40.15 12.36
N PRO A 56 32.58 -41.15 13.26
CA PRO A 56 32.28 -42.53 12.91
C PRO A 56 30.87 -42.73 12.38
N ILE A 57 30.77 -43.51 11.32
CA ILE A 57 29.62 -43.71 10.42
C ILE A 57 28.29 -44.11 11.12
N LEU A 58 28.37 -44.60 12.35
CA LEU A 58 27.22 -45.04 13.15
C LEU A 58 26.23 -43.93 13.56
N PHE A 59 26.67 -42.67 13.62
CA PHE A 59 25.80 -41.54 13.99
C PHE A 59 25.12 -40.85 12.80
N ARG A 60 25.50 -41.16 11.58
CA ARG A 60 25.02 -40.49 10.37
C ARG A 60 23.53 -40.73 10.07
N ARG A 61 23.05 -41.96 10.41
CA ARG A 61 21.65 -42.33 10.12
C ARG A 61 20.65 -41.66 11.07
N ARG A 62 21.01 -41.33 12.30
CA ARG A 62 20.12 -40.62 13.23
C ARG A 62 20.10 -39.13 13.01
N ARG A 63 21.17 -38.52 12.51
CA ARG A 63 21.22 -37.07 12.17
C ARG A 63 20.31 -36.73 10.99
N GLY A 64 20.22 -37.60 9.99
CA GLY A 64 19.29 -37.40 8.87
C GLY A 64 17.81 -37.42 9.31
N LEU A 65 17.46 -38.30 10.25
CA LEU A 65 16.11 -38.37 10.81
C LEU A 65 15.75 -37.12 11.64
N VAL A 66 16.69 -36.64 12.45
CA VAL A 66 16.51 -35.43 13.27
C VAL A 66 16.43 -34.20 12.37
N ALA A 67 17.26 -34.09 11.34
CA ALA A 67 17.20 -32.99 10.35
C ALA A 67 15.90 -33.01 9.56
N ALA A 68 15.41 -34.18 9.14
CA ALA A 68 14.14 -34.31 8.44
C ALA A 68 12.93 -33.94 9.33
N LEU A 69 12.96 -34.32 10.61
CA LEU A 69 11.95 -33.96 11.59
C LEU A 69 11.96 -32.45 11.89
N ALA A 70 13.14 -31.84 12.01
CA ALA A 70 13.27 -30.38 12.22
C ALA A 70 12.76 -29.59 11.01
N LEU A 71 13.05 -30.04 9.78
CA LEU A 71 12.54 -29.42 8.56
C LEU A 71 11.02 -29.55 8.44
N ALA A 72 10.49 -30.73 8.76
CA ALA A 72 9.04 -30.96 8.75
C ALA A 72 8.32 -30.09 9.78
N ALA A 73 8.89 -29.94 10.99
CA ALA A 73 8.36 -29.05 12.03
C ALA A 73 8.40 -27.57 11.61
N ALA A 74 9.49 -27.13 10.98
CA ALA A 74 9.62 -25.77 10.46
C ALA A 74 8.59 -25.47 9.35
N LEU A 75 8.40 -26.40 8.42
CA LEU A 75 7.39 -26.26 7.38
C LEU A 75 5.95 -26.28 7.93
N ALA A 76 5.67 -27.12 8.93
CA ALA A 76 4.37 -27.14 9.60
C ALA A 76 4.11 -25.85 10.38
N ALA A 77 5.13 -25.29 11.05
CA ALA A 77 5.02 -23.99 11.73
C ALA A 77 4.81 -22.83 10.76
N LEU A 78 5.50 -22.84 9.60
CA LEU A 78 5.31 -21.85 8.54
C LEU A 78 3.90 -21.94 7.92
N ALA A 79 3.44 -23.13 7.58
CA ALA A 79 2.10 -23.35 7.04
C ALA A 79 1.02 -23.01 8.07
N GLY A 80 1.19 -23.40 9.32
CA GLY A 80 0.29 -23.04 10.42
C GLY A 80 0.27 -21.54 10.69
N GLY A 81 1.43 -20.89 10.75
CA GLY A 81 1.56 -19.44 10.92
C GLY A 81 0.92 -18.65 9.78
N TYR A 82 1.14 -19.08 8.54
CA TYR A 82 0.52 -18.48 7.36
C TYR A 82 -1.00 -18.65 7.36
N ALA A 83 -1.50 -19.87 7.63
CA ALA A 83 -2.95 -20.13 7.68
C ALA A 83 -3.63 -19.35 8.81
N PHE A 84 -3.01 -19.27 9.99
CA PHE A 84 -3.51 -18.51 11.15
C PHE A 84 -3.48 -17.00 10.89
N GLY A 85 -2.37 -16.48 10.33
CA GLY A 85 -2.22 -15.08 9.98
C GLY A 85 -3.23 -14.64 8.92
N HIS A 86 -3.40 -15.45 7.88
CA HIS A 86 -4.35 -15.19 6.80
C HIS A 86 -5.82 -15.29 7.25
N SER A 87 -6.14 -16.23 8.14
CA SER A 87 -7.49 -16.38 8.68
C SER A 87 -7.87 -15.26 9.66
N LYS A 88 -6.95 -14.74 10.44
CA LYS A 88 -7.18 -13.57 11.30
C LYS A 88 -7.37 -12.29 10.50
N ALA A 89 -6.58 -12.08 9.45
CA ALA A 89 -6.74 -10.93 8.55
C ALA A 89 -8.11 -10.91 7.85
N LYS A 90 -8.65 -12.07 7.50
CA LYS A 90 -10.01 -12.18 6.91
C LYS A 90 -11.15 -12.01 7.92
N ARG A 91 -10.92 -12.27 9.20
CA ARG A 91 -11.95 -12.28 10.25
C ARG A 91 -12.07 -11.02 11.06
N ALA A 92 -11.22 -10.02 10.88
CA ALA A 92 -11.42 -8.72 11.46
C ALA A 92 -12.70 -8.12 10.83
N ALA A 93 -13.86 -8.42 11.46
CA ALA A 93 -15.12 -7.85 11.05
C ALA A 93 -15.00 -6.33 11.12
N PHE A 94 -15.30 -5.66 10.00
CA PHE A 94 -15.30 -4.21 9.97
C PHE A 94 -16.41 -3.68 10.88
N VAL A 95 -16.01 -3.08 12.00
CA VAL A 95 -16.97 -2.47 12.94
C VAL A 95 -17.42 -1.15 12.36
N THR A 96 -18.66 -1.10 11.91
CA THR A 96 -19.29 0.09 11.33
C THR A 96 -19.80 1.00 12.43
N GLN A 97 -19.29 2.24 12.49
CA GLN A 97 -19.85 3.29 13.34
C GLN A 97 -20.93 4.12 12.62
N ARG A 98 -20.74 4.34 11.34
CA ARG A 98 -21.66 5.12 10.50
C ARG A 98 -21.79 4.50 9.12
N ALA A 99 -23.00 4.43 8.60
CA ALA A 99 -23.29 4.02 7.24
C ALA A 99 -23.90 5.19 6.46
N VAL A 100 -23.39 5.44 5.27
CA VAL A 100 -23.82 6.54 4.40
C VAL A 100 -24.20 5.95 3.04
N PRO A 101 -25.48 6.01 2.65
CA PRO A 101 -25.91 5.55 1.35
C PRO A 101 -25.43 6.51 0.25
N MET A 102 -25.19 5.96 -0.94
CA MET A 102 -24.89 6.68 -2.16
C MET A 102 -25.89 6.32 -3.25
N HIS A 103 -26.27 7.29 -4.03
CA HIS A 103 -27.22 7.17 -5.14
C HIS A 103 -26.57 7.62 -6.44
N GLY A 104 -27.00 7.02 -7.55
CA GLY A 104 -26.45 7.35 -8.86
C GLY A 104 -27.41 7.05 -10.00
N ALA A 105 -26.90 6.63 -11.14
CA ALA A 105 -27.71 6.20 -12.28
C ALA A 105 -28.68 5.07 -11.90
N PRO A 106 -29.76 4.86 -12.64
CA PRO A 106 -30.70 3.78 -12.39
C PRO A 106 -29.98 2.43 -12.15
N ASN A 107 -30.37 1.73 -11.10
CA ASN A 107 -29.77 0.45 -10.67
C ASN A 107 -28.33 0.53 -10.12
N THR A 108 -27.81 1.73 -9.86
CA THR A 108 -26.50 1.91 -9.21
C THR A 108 -26.67 2.39 -7.79
N LEU A 109 -26.22 1.59 -6.84
CA LEU A 109 -26.31 1.86 -5.41
C LEU A 109 -24.93 1.74 -4.77
N GLY A 110 -24.66 2.57 -3.78
CA GLY A 110 -23.45 2.50 -2.99
C GLY A 110 -23.76 2.61 -1.50
N LEU A 111 -22.88 2.05 -0.69
CA LEU A 111 -22.89 2.17 0.76
C LEU A 111 -21.48 2.37 1.27
N ILE A 112 -21.24 3.48 1.93
CA ILE A 112 -20.00 3.74 2.65
C ILE A 112 -20.23 3.38 4.11
N ARG A 113 -19.40 2.49 4.64
CA ARG A 113 -19.35 2.18 6.07
C ARG A 113 -18.08 2.75 6.65
N LEU A 114 -18.22 3.64 7.60
CA LEU A 114 -17.11 4.25 8.34
C LEU A 114 -16.87 3.48 9.63
N GLY A 115 -15.60 3.13 9.87
CA GLY A 115 -15.15 2.57 11.14
C GLY A 115 -14.76 3.64 12.14
N ALA A 116 -14.33 3.21 13.33
CA ALA A 116 -13.69 4.08 14.31
C ALA A 116 -12.39 4.65 13.75
N ARG A 117 -12.06 5.87 14.15
CA ARG A 117 -10.76 6.46 13.89
C ARG A 117 -9.67 5.57 14.49
N ASP A 118 -8.65 5.22 13.72
CA ASP A 118 -7.53 4.40 14.19
C ASP A 118 -6.54 5.21 15.04
N GLU A 119 -5.56 4.53 15.64
CA GLU A 119 -4.54 5.16 16.48
C GLU A 119 -3.67 6.17 15.71
N ALA A 120 -3.50 5.99 14.41
CA ALA A 120 -2.80 6.92 13.52
C ALA A 120 -3.68 8.12 13.11
N GLY A 121 -4.93 8.13 13.53
CA GLY A 121 -5.86 9.22 13.27
C GLY A 121 -6.62 9.10 11.95
N ASN A 122 -6.53 7.97 11.26
CA ASN A 122 -7.20 7.75 9.99
C ASN A 122 -8.60 7.16 10.18
N TRP A 123 -9.42 7.31 9.14
CA TRP A 123 -10.76 6.76 9.09
C TRP A 123 -10.79 5.53 8.17
N PRO A 124 -10.87 4.32 8.71
CA PRO A 124 -11.10 3.13 7.90
C PRO A 124 -12.50 3.16 7.32
N MET A 125 -12.60 2.86 6.03
CA MET A 125 -13.86 2.87 5.27
C MET A 125 -13.99 1.57 4.49
N LEU A 126 -15.19 1.02 4.48
CA LEU A 126 -15.59 -0.06 3.59
C LEU A 126 -16.67 0.49 2.64
N VAL A 127 -16.35 0.49 1.36
CA VAL A 127 -17.25 0.95 0.31
C VAL A 127 -17.76 -0.24 -0.47
N GLU A 128 -19.07 -0.38 -0.55
CA GLU A 128 -19.77 -1.42 -1.27
C GLU A 128 -20.63 -0.77 -2.35
N ILE A 129 -20.41 -1.13 -3.61
CA ILE A 129 -21.09 -0.53 -4.76
C ILE A 129 -21.61 -1.63 -5.66
N THR A 130 -22.86 -1.48 -6.11
CA THR A 130 -23.52 -2.40 -7.03
C THR A 130 -24.00 -1.62 -8.25
N GLY A 131 -23.89 -2.23 -9.42
CA GLY A 131 -24.45 -1.70 -10.67
C GLY A 131 -23.56 -0.74 -11.44
N LEU A 132 -22.31 -0.47 -11.01
CA LEU A 132 -21.36 0.24 -11.84
C LEU A 132 -20.88 -0.64 -13.01
N PRO A 133 -20.77 -0.09 -14.22
CA PRO A 133 -20.21 -0.81 -15.36
C PRO A 133 -18.71 -1.08 -15.17
N GLN A 134 -18.26 -2.20 -15.74
CA GLN A 134 -16.83 -2.48 -15.81
C GLN A 134 -16.13 -1.45 -16.73
N GLN A 135 -14.87 -1.15 -16.40
CA GLN A 135 -14.09 -0.23 -17.22
C GLN A 135 -13.67 -0.89 -18.54
N PRO A 136 -13.72 -0.15 -19.66
CA PRO A 136 -13.43 -0.69 -20.99
C PRO A 136 -11.94 -1.06 -21.17
N ASN A 137 -11.05 -0.51 -20.38
CA ASN A 137 -9.62 -0.76 -20.45
C ASN A 137 -8.95 -0.67 -19.06
N ARG A 138 -7.66 -1.07 -19.00
CA ARG A 138 -6.89 -1.07 -17.74
C ARG A 138 -6.52 0.34 -17.23
N ALA A 139 -6.57 1.35 -18.07
CA ALA A 139 -6.19 2.70 -17.69
C ALA A 139 -7.35 3.51 -17.08
N ALA A 140 -8.61 3.13 -17.36
CA ALA A 140 -9.78 3.74 -16.74
C ALA A 140 -10.05 3.15 -15.35
N TYR A 141 -10.56 3.97 -14.43
CA TYR A 141 -10.86 3.57 -13.05
C TYR A 141 -12.00 4.43 -12.47
N TYR A 142 -12.49 4.03 -11.31
CA TYR A 142 -13.37 4.84 -10.47
C TYR A 142 -12.57 5.41 -9.31
N GLU A 143 -12.97 6.59 -8.85
CA GLU A 143 -12.31 7.26 -7.73
C GLU A 143 -13.34 7.82 -6.77
N LEU A 144 -13.13 7.57 -5.47
CA LEU A 144 -13.94 8.10 -4.40
C LEU A 144 -13.33 9.41 -3.90
N TRP A 145 -14.16 10.44 -3.78
CA TRP A 145 -13.77 11.77 -3.33
C TRP A 145 -14.62 12.23 -2.17
N LEU A 146 -14.01 12.99 -1.26
CA LEU A 146 -14.75 13.86 -0.33
C LEU A 146 -15.19 15.12 -1.05
N THR A 147 -16.39 15.60 -0.71
CA THR A 147 -16.96 16.82 -1.28
C THR A 147 -16.99 17.98 -0.30
N ARG A 148 -16.94 19.18 -0.86
CA ARG A 148 -17.21 20.44 -0.17
C ARG A 148 -17.99 21.35 -1.12
N ASN A 149 -19.19 21.80 -0.69
CA ASN A 149 -20.13 22.52 -1.55
C ASN A 149 -20.41 21.72 -2.86
N ASP A 150 -20.70 20.42 -2.71
CA ASP A 150 -20.97 19.46 -3.78
C ASP A 150 -19.81 19.27 -4.81
N LYS A 151 -18.63 19.82 -4.55
CA LYS A 151 -17.46 19.66 -5.43
C LYS A 151 -16.47 18.65 -4.84
N PRO A 152 -15.92 17.74 -5.65
CA PRO A 152 -14.87 16.84 -5.23
C PRO A 152 -13.60 17.62 -4.90
N VAL A 153 -13.06 17.47 -3.68
CA VAL A 153 -11.92 18.26 -3.20
C VAL A 153 -10.78 17.41 -2.64
N ALA A 154 -11.06 16.22 -2.12
CA ALA A 154 -10.01 15.36 -1.57
C ALA A 154 -10.23 13.90 -1.98
N PRO A 155 -9.24 13.27 -2.65
CA PRO A 155 -9.36 11.88 -3.08
C PRO A 155 -9.24 10.94 -1.89
N CYS A 156 -10.15 9.96 -1.79
CA CYS A 156 -10.10 8.90 -0.80
C CYS A 156 -9.39 7.64 -1.33
N GLY A 157 -9.40 7.45 -2.64
CA GLY A 157 -8.76 6.34 -3.32
C GLY A 157 -9.49 5.90 -4.57
N SER A 158 -8.81 5.08 -5.36
CA SER A 158 -9.29 4.58 -6.65
C SER A 158 -9.58 3.08 -6.60
N PHE A 159 -10.48 2.61 -7.45
CA PHE A 159 -10.86 1.21 -7.55
C PHE A 159 -11.34 0.83 -8.95
N ARG A 160 -11.44 -0.47 -9.18
CA ARG A 160 -11.99 -1.04 -10.42
C ARG A 160 -13.14 -1.97 -10.09
N VAL A 161 -14.05 -2.07 -11.03
CA VAL A 161 -15.20 -2.97 -10.97
C VAL A 161 -14.84 -4.25 -11.71
N HIS A 162 -14.89 -5.37 -10.99
CA HIS A 162 -14.66 -6.71 -11.55
C HIS A 162 -15.91 -7.56 -11.53
N GLU A 163 -16.82 -7.29 -10.58
CA GLU A 163 -18.02 -8.05 -10.34
C GLU A 163 -19.24 -7.13 -10.24
N LYS A 164 -20.44 -7.71 -10.24
CA LYS A 164 -21.69 -6.97 -10.09
C LYS A 164 -21.72 -6.11 -8.82
N THR A 165 -21.09 -6.59 -7.74
CA THR A 165 -20.91 -5.86 -6.48
C THR A 165 -19.43 -5.75 -6.17
N THR A 166 -18.93 -4.54 -6.07
CA THR A 166 -17.53 -4.25 -5.74
C THR A 166 -17.41 -3.80 -4.31
N ARG A 167 -16.50 -4.43 -3.55
CA ARG A 167 -16.17 -4.07 -2.16
C ARG A 167 -14.73 -3.60 -2.09
N VAL A 168 -14.53 -2.38 -1.58
CA VAL A 168 -13.19 -1.78 -1.48
C VAL A 168 -13.01 -1.22 -0.08
N ARG A 169 -11.82 -1.41 0.48
CA ARG A 169 -11.41 -0.80 1.74
C ARG A 169 -10.50 0.37 1.46
N PHE A 170 -10.79 1.50 2.10
CA PHE A 170 -9.96 2.68 2.10
C PHE A 170 -9.57 3.06 3.51
N THR A 171 -8.48 3.81 3.62
CA THR A 171 -8.07 4.46 4.87
C THR A 171 -7.83 5.92 4.54
N VAL A 172 -8.64 6.81 5.14
CA VAL A 172 -8.67 8.23 4.79
C VAL A 172 -8.01 9.04 5.91
N PRO A 173 -6.91 9.77 5.62
CA PRO A 173 -6.18 10.54 6.62
C PRO A 173 -6.79 11.91 6.91
N TYR A 174 -7.83 12.29 6.17
CA TYR A 174 -8.44 13.62 6.29
C TYR A 174 -9.39 13.69 7.48
N PRO A 175 -9.44 14.83 8.22
CA PRO A 175 -10.51 15.09 9.18
C PRO A 175 -11.83 15.22 8.42
N LEU A 176 -12.79 14.32 8.69
CA LEU A 176 -14.08 14.32 7.97
C LEU A 176 -14.94 15.55 8.30
N LYS A 177 -14.61 16.26 9.39
CA LYS A 177 -15.27 17.53 9.74
C LYS A 177 -14.91 18.60 8.69
N GLY A 178 -15.91 19.17 8.06
CA GLY A 178 -15.75 20.20 7.01
C GLY A 178 -15.89 19.68 5.59
N TYR A 179 -16.25 18.41 5.45
CA TYR A 179 -16.73 17.83 4.20
C TYR A 179 -18.22 17.50 4.36
N ASP A 180 -18.99 17.70 3.29
CA ASP A 180 -20.44 17.54 3.27
C ASP A 180 -20.90 16.17 2.75
N GLY A 181 -20.04 15.48 1.97
CA GLY A 181 -20.40 14.18 1.44
C GLY A 181 -19.26 13.48 0.70
N TRP A 182 -19.66 12.49 -0.08
CA TRP A 182 -18.78 11.71 -0.97
C TRP A 182 -19.39 11.61 -2.35
N VAL A 183 -18.51 11.58 -3.35
CA VAL A 183 -18.88 11.25 -4.72
C VAL A 183 -17.94 10.20 -5.28
N VAL A 184 -18.46 9.37 -6.17
CA VAL A 184 -17.64 8.49 -7.02
C VAL A 184 -17.62 9.09 -8.41
N THR A 185 -16.43 9.24 -8.95
CA THR A 185 -16.21 9.70 -10.32
C THR A 185 -15.68 8.59 -11.20
N TYR A 186 -16.05 8.60 -12.47
CA TYR A 186 -15.42 7.77 -13.50
C TYR A 186 -14.24 8.55 -14.09
N GLN A 187 -13.06 7.96 -14.03
CA GLN A 187 -11.84 8.53 -14.58
C GLN A 187 -11.47 7.80 -15.87
N PRO A 188 -11.54 8.45 -17.03
CA PRO A 188 -10.98 7.92 -18.26
C PRO A 188 -9.44 7.89 -18.17
N ALA A 189 -8.81 7.13 -19.06
CA ALA A 189 -7.35 7.05 -19.12
C ALA A 189 -6.71 8.45 -19.26
N HIS A 190 -5.61 8.67 -18.53
CA HIS A 190 -4.76 9.88 -18.65
C HIS A 190 -5.41 11.22 -18.26
N VAL A 191 -6.48 11.22 -17.46
CA VAL A 191 -7.10 12.43 -16.92
C VAL A 191 -6.82 12.50 -15.40
N HIS A 192 -6.29 13.63 -14.95
CA HIS A 192 -5.91 13.86 -13.54
C HIS A 192 -6.90 14.75 -12.76
N THR A 193 -7.89 15.30 -13.44
CA THR A 193 -8.97 16.07 -12.81
C THR A 193 -10.15 15.15 -12.50
N PRO A 194 -10.97 15.47 -11.47
CA PRO A 194 -12.17 14.68 -11.19
C PRO A 194 -13.05 14.53 -12.43
N GLY A 195 -13.27 13.27 -12.82
CA GLY A 195 -14.09 12.94 -13.98
C GLY A 195 -15.59 13.07 -13.70
N ARG A 196 -16.42 12.47 -14.57
CA ARG A 196 -17.87 12.49 -14.42
C ARG A 196 -18.32 11.81 -13.14
N VAL A 197 -19.14 12.49 -12.33
CA VAL A 197 -19.77 11.92 -11.15
C VAL A 197 -20.75 10.82 -11.57
N VAL A 198 -20.67 9.66 -10.90
CA VAL A 198 -21.53 8.50 -11.14
C VAL A 198 -22.33 8.07 -9.91
N LEU A 199 -21.86 8.42 -8.70
CA LEU A 199 -22.55 8.22 -7.42
C LEU A 199 -22.32 9.43 -6.52
N THR A 200 -23.33 9.77 -5.69
CA THR A 200 -23.26 10.85 -4.69
C THR A 200 -23.97 10.43 -3.42
N THR A 201 -23.59 11.03 -2.28
CA THR A 201 -24.27 10.88 -0.98
C THR A 201 -25.33 11.92 -0.71
N THR A 202 -25.48 12.92 -1.58
CA THR A 202 -26.49 14.00 -1.52
C THR A 202 -27.68 13.67 -2.39
#